data_245089f059a11a9ebce85965b96f43df
#
_entry.id   245089f059a11a9ebce85965b96f43df
#
_cell.length_a   1.000
_cell.length_b   1.000
_cell.length_c   1.000
_cell.angle_alpha   90.00
_cell.angle_beta   90.00
_cell.angle_gamma   90.00
#
_symmetry.space_group_name_H-M   'P 1'
#
loop_
_entity.id
_entity.type
_entity.pdbx_description
1 polymer ?
#
loop_
_entity_poly.entity_id
_entity_poly.type
_entity_poly.pdbx_seq_one_letter_code
_entity_poly.pdbx_strand_id
1 'polypeptide(L)'
;MPSPTTRHLVLTFGFAVAALPAVAADGKAVYDKTCVACHASGVANAPKLGDKAAWAPRVATGKDALFGAVVKGKGAMPPKAGAADLKDDDIMAAIDYMLTAAK
;
A
#
# COMPACT_ATOMS: atom_id res chain seq x y z
N MET A 1 -57.45 -37.09 20.62
CA MET A 1 -56.02 -37.39 20.42
C MET A 1 -55.35 -36.17 19.84
N PRO A 2 -54.48 -35.54 20.59
CA PRO A 2 -53.75 -34.40 20.02
C PRO A 2 -52.72 -34.93 19.01
N SER A 3 -52.78 -34.38 17.82
CA SER A 3 -51.76 -34.65 16.77
C SER A 3 -50.44 -34.08 17.21
N PRO A 4 -49.31 -34.81 17.01
CA PRO A 4 -48.02 -34.24 17.27
C PRO A 4 -47.72 -33.17 16.22
N THR A 5 -47.62 -31.95 16.68
CA THR A 5 -47.15 -30.84 15.88
C THR A 5 -45.68 -31.05 15.58
N THR A 6 -45.35 -31.53 14.41
CA THR A 6 -43.99 -31.65 13.96
C THR A 6 -43.44 -30.23 13.80
N ARG A 7 -42.70 -29.76 14.78
CA ARG A 7 -41.91 -28.54 14.64
C ARG A 7 -40.79 -28.83 13.66
N HIS A 8 -40.96 -28.39 12.43
CA HIS A 8 -39.85 -28.34 11.51
C HIS A 8 -38.87 -27.28 11.99
N LEU A 9 -37.78 -27.73 12.56
CA LEU A 9 -36.66 -26.86 12.86
C LEU A 9 -35.99 -26.51 11.51
N VAL A 10 -36.26 -25.33 10.98
CA VAL A 10 -35.56 -24.82 9.81
C VAL A 10 -34.22 -24.34 10.33
N LEU A 11 -33.19 -25.15 10.17
CA LEU A 11 -31.81 -24.72 10.34
C LEU A 11 -31.48 -23.84 9.11
N THR A 12 -31.62 -22.55 9.30
CA THR A 12 -31.03 -21.60 8.37
C THR A 12 -29.52 -21.59 8.59
N PHE A 13 -28.80 -22.34 7.76
CA PHE A 13 -27.38 -22.14 7.62
C PHE A 13 -27.15 -20.77 6.96
N GLY A 14 -26.93 -19.75 7.78
CA GLY A 14 -26.41 -18.51 7.29
C GLY A 14 -25.00 -18.76 6.77
N PHE A 15 -24.82 -18.72 5.45
CA PHE A 15 -23.50 -18.58 4.86
C PHE A 15 -22.98 -17.21 5.27
N ALA A 16 -22.18 -17.16 6.34
CA ALA A 16 -21.33 -16.05 6.56
C ALA A 16 -20.25 -16.12 5.46
N VAL A 17 -20.45 -15.35 4.39
CA VAL A 17 -19.36 -15.07 3.47
C VAL A 17 -18.37 -14.24 4.27
N ALA A 18 -17.37 -14.92 4.85
CA ALA A 18 -16.20 -14.22 5.35
C ALA A 18 -15.59 -13.52 4.11
N ALA A 19 -15.84 -12.23 3.98
CA ALA A 19 -15.09 -11.42 3.05
C ALA A 19 -13.62 -11.59 3.46
N LEU A 20 -12.85 -12.33 2.65
CA LEU A 20 -11.41 -12.33 2.78
C LEU A 20 -10.99 -10.86 2.70
N PRO A 21 -10.29 -10.31 3.71
CA PRO A 21 -9.77 -8.97 3.60
C PRO A 21 -8.98 -8.93 2.29
N ALA A 22 -9.30 -7.96 1.44
CA ALA A 22 -8.46 -7.69 0.29
C ALA A 22 -7.03 -7.59 0.83
N VAL A 23 -6.12 -8.42 0.30
CA VAL A 23 -4.72 -8.38 0.72
C VAL A 23 -4.23 -6.99 0.37
N ALA A 24 -4.08 -6.12 1.37
CA ALA A 24 -3.46 -4.82 1.19
C ALA A 24 -2.07 -5.06 0.62
N ALA A 25 -1.69 -4.28 -0.37
CA ALA A 25 -0.35 -4.33 -0.93
C ALA A 25 0.67 -4.18 0.20
N ASP A 26 1.69 -5.03 0.23
CA ASP A 26 2.77 -4.95 1.19
C ASP A 26 3.76 -3.87 0.76
N GLY A 27 3.71 -2.72 1.41
CA GLY A 27 4.54 -1.56 1.09
C GLY A 27 6.03 -1.85 1.18
N LYS A 28 6.47 -2.63 2.16
CA LYS A 28 7.86 -3.03 2.28
C LYS A 28 8.30 -3.91 1.11
N ALA A 29 7.48 -4.87 0.70
CA ALA A 29 7.78 -5.74 -0.43
C ALA A 29 7.87 -4.95 -1.75
N VAL A 30 6.98 -4.00 -1.97
CA VAL A 30 7.03 -3.11 -3.13
C VAL A 30 8.29 -2.24 -3.10
N TYR A 31 8.60 -1.66 -1.94
CA TYR A 31 9.82 -0.88 -1.75
C TYR A 31 11.07 -1.72 -2.08
N ASP A 32 11.20 -2.89 -1.51
CA ASP A 32 12.36 -3.78 -1.69
C ASP A 32 12.55 -4.20 -3.16
N LYS A 33 11.47 -4.29 -3.90
CA LYS A 33 11.47 -4.68 -5.30
C LYS A 33 11.78 -3.54 -6.27
N THR A 34 11.29 -2.33 -5.96
CA THR A 34 11.19 -1.25 -6.95
C THR A 34 11.89 0.03 -6.53
N CYS A 35 11.85 0.38 -5.26
CA CYS A 35 12.29 1.70 -4.77
C CYS A 35 13.71 1.67 -4.18
N VAL A 36 14.15 0.52 -3.72
CA VAL A 36 15.38 0.33 -2.93
C VAL A 36 16.64 0.76 -3.68
N ALA A 37 16.68 0.58 -4.98
CA ALA A 37 17.87 0.87 -5.78
C ALA A 37 18.38 2.32 -5.63
N CYS A 38 17.45 3.28 -5.48
CA CYS A 38 17.78 4.69 -5.31
C CYS A 38 17.61 5.16 -3.86
N HIS A 39 16.53 4.75 -3.20
CA HIS A 39 16.17 5.25 -1.87
C HIS A 39 16.94 4.60 -0.72
N ALA A 40 17.63 3.50 -0.94
CA ALA A 40 18.51 2.93 0.08
C ALA A 40 19.86 3.65 0.15
N SER A 41 20.44 3.98 -1.00
CA SER A 41 21.78 4.57 -1.10
C SER A 41 21.79 6.10 -1.26
N GLY A 42 20.66 6.69 -1.69
CA GLY A 42 20.56 8.12 -1.95
C GLY A 42 21.19 8.54 -3.30
N VAL A 43 21.33 7.63 -4.24
CA VAL A 43 21.84 7.98 -5.59
C VAL A 43 20.92 9.00 -6.25
N ALA A 44 21.50 9.85 -7.09
CA ALA A 44 20.79 10.93 -7.80
C ALA A 44 19.93 11.84 -6.89
N ASN A 45 20.39 12.06 -5.65
CA ASN A 45 19.69 12.86 -4.63
C ASN A 45 18.34 12.28 -4.18
N ALA A 46 18.09 10.99 -4.37
CA ALA A 46 16.92 10.35 -3.79
C ALA A 46 16.98 10.43 -2.25
N PRO A 47 15.89 10.83 -1.58
CA PRO A 47 15.88 10.85 -0.13
C PRO A 47 15.99 9.42 0.39
N LYS A 48 16.99 9.16 1.24
CA LYS A 48 17.23 7.84 1.81
C LYS A 48 16.10 7.43 2.73
N LEU A 49 15.75 6.15 2.69
CA LEU A 49 14.81 5.57 3.64
C LEU A 49 15.29 5.85 5.08
N GLY A 50 14.40 6.40 5.91
CA GLY A 50 14.71 6.73 7.30
C GLY A 50 15.42 8.07 7.52
N ASP A 51 15.82 8.77 6.48
CA ASP A 51 16.41 10.12 6.59
C ASP A 51 15.31 11.16 6.80
N LYS A 52 15.02 11.46 8.07
CA LYS A 52 13.95 12.38 8.46
C LYS A 52 14.14 13.78 7.89
N ALA A 53 15.36 14.28 7.86
CA ALA A 53 15.66 15.63 7.36
C ALA A 53 15.41 15.75 5.86
N ALA A 54 15.83 14.75 5.08
CA ALA A 54 15.60 14.74 3.65
C ALA A 54 14.12 14.56 3.30
N TRP A 55 13.37 13.81 4.10
CA TRP A 55 11.95 13.57 3.88
C TRP A 55 11.06 14.71 4.36
N ALA A 56 11.46 15.49 5.36
CA ALA A 56 10.60 16.51 5.98
C ALA A 56 9.96 17.48 4.96
N PRO A 57 10.69 18.11 4.04
CA PRO A 57 10.07 19.01 3.06
C PRO A 57 9.16 18.27 2.06
N ARG A 58 9.41 17.00 1.82
CA ARG A 58 8.60 16.17 0.93
C ARG A 58 7.30 15.73 1.61
N VAL A 59 7.38 15.28 2.85
CA VAL A 59 6.21 14.94 3.67
C VAL A 59 5.27 16.13 3.82
N ALA A 60 5.80 17.32 3.91
CA ALA A 60 5.02 18.57 4.02
C ALA A 60 4.14 18.84 2.80
N THR A 61 4.47 18.29 1.62
CA THR A 61 3.67 18.45 0.39
C THR A 61 2.41 17.60 0.40
N GLY A 62 2.32 16.61 1.26
CA GLY A 62 1.20 15.70 1.37
C GLY A 62 1.34 14.42 0.54
N LYS A 63 0.63 13.39 0.96
CA LYS A 63 0.70 12.05 0.38
C LYS A 63 0.29 12.02 -1.09
N ASP A 64 -0.74 12.79 -1.47
CA ASP A 64 -1.20 12.85 -2.86
C ASP A 64 -0.16 13.44 -3.80
N ALA A 65 0.59 14.45 -3.34
CA ALA A 65 1.69 15.02 -4.11
C ALA A 65 2.83 14.03 -4.28
N LEU A 66 3.13 13.24 -3.25
CA LEU A 66 4.13 12.17 -3.31
C LEU A 66 3.71 11.07 -4.29
N PHE A 67 2.46 10.67 -4.24
CA PHE A 67 1.89 9.71 -5.19
C PHE A 67 2.01 10.22 -6.63
N GLY A 68 1.62 11.47 -6.88
CA GLY A 68 1.74 12.09 -8.20
C GLY A 68 3.19 12.14 -8.70
N ALA A 69 4.15 12.41 -7.81
CA ALA A 69 5.58 12.42 -8.15
C ALA A 69 6.07 11.03 -8.58
N VAL A 70 5.61 9.96 -7.94
CA VAL A 70 5.96 8.60 -8.33
C VAL A 70 5.34 8.24 -9.68
N VAL A 71 4.06 8.53 -9.87
CA VAL A 71 3.34 8.18 -11.11
C VAL A 71 3.90 8.91 -12.32
N LYS A 72 4.20 10.18 -12.18
CA LYS A 72 4.70 11.05 -13.27
C LYS A 72 6.21 11.00 -13.44
N GLY A 73 6.92 10.61 -12.40
CA GLY A 73 8.35 10.80 -12.29
C GLY A 73 8.72 12.19 -11.79
N LYS A 74 9.91 12.31 -11.23
CA LYS A 74 10.43 13.58 -10.72
C LYS A 74 11.96 13.61 -10.80
N GLY A 75 12.51 14.52 -11.57
CA GLY A 75 13.96 14.60 -11.76
C GLY A 75 14.52 13.29 -12.33
N ALA A 76 15.49 12.70 -11.64
CA ALA A 76 16.08 11.42 -12.04
C ALA A 76 15.18 10.22 -11.78
N MET A 77 14.11 10.39 -10.99
CA MET A 77 13.16 9.33 -10.72
C MET A 77 12.24 9.13 -11.91
N PRO A 78 12.28 7.96 -12.59
CA PRO A 78 11.41 7.70 -13.71
C PRO A 78 9.96 7.48 -13.26
N PRO A 79 8.97 7.61 -14.17
CA PRO A 79 7.58 7.30 -13.88
C PRO A 79 7.44 5.90 -13.30
N LYS A 80 6.69 5.76 -12.19
CA LYS A 80 6.50 4.51 -11.45
C LYS A 80 7.80 3.82 -11.04
N ALA A 81 8.85 4.60 -10.80
CA ALA A 81 10.20 4.10 -10.48
C ALA A 81 10.75 3.10 -11.52
N GLY A 82 10.31 3.22 -12.77
CA GLY A 82 10.69 2.32 -13.86
C GLY A 82 9.91 1.01 -13.94
N ALA A 83 8.97 0.77 -13.04
CA ALA A 83 8.13 -0.43 -13.02
C ALA A 83 6.73 -0.13 -13.55
N ALA A 84 6.55 -0.17 -14.88
CA ALA A 84 5.32 0.24 -15.56
C ALA A 84 4.07 -0.56 -15.14
N ASP A 85 4.24 -1.75 -14.58
CA ASP A 85 3.17 -2.65 -14.12
C ASP A 85 2.73 -2.39 -12.67
N LEU A 86 3.38 -1.45 -11.96
CA LEU A 86 2.95 -1.07 -10.61
C LEU A 86 1.53 -0.50 -10.62
N LYS A 87 0.70 -1.03 -9.75
CA LYS A 87 -0.64 -0.53 -9.51
C LYS A 87 -0.60 0.64 -8.52
N ASP A 88 -1.61 1.48 -8.56
CA ASP A 88 -1.74 2.63 -7.66
C ASP A 88 -1.69 2.21 -6.19
N ASP A 89 -2.35 1.11 -5.83
CA ASP A 89 -2.33 0.59 -4.46
C ASP A 89 -0.94 0.14 -4.01
N ASP A 90 -0.14 -0.42 -4.91
CA ASP A 90 1.24 -0.80 -4.63
C ASP A 90 2.09 0.44 -4.34
N ILE A 91 1.93 1.48 -5.15
CA ILE A 91 2.65 2.75 -5.00
C ILE A 91 2.27 3.42 -3.68
N MET A 92 0.98 3.49 -3.36
CA MET A 92 0.50 4.07 -2.11
C MET A 92 1.03 3.33 -0.89
N ALA A 93 1.04 1.99 -0.94
CA ALA A 93 1.58 1.17 0.14
C ALA A 93 3.08 1.39 0.33
N ALA A 94 3.84 1.50 -0.74
CA ALA A 94 5.27 1.79 -0.68
C ALA A 94 5.54 3.19 -0.10
N ILE A 95 4.76 4.19 -0.50
CA ILE A 95 4.84 5.55 0.07
C ILE A 95 4.56 5.51 1.57
N ASP A 96 3.51 4.84 2.00
CA ASP A 96 3.18 4.71 3.43
C ASP A 96 4.33 4.05 4.22
N TYR A 97 4.94 3.04 3.66
CA TYR A 97 6.11 2.39 4.25
C TYR A 97 7.28 3.38 4.42
N MET A 98 7.59 4.14 3.38
CA MET A 98 8.67 5.12 3.40
C MET A 98 8.37 6.28 4.36
N LEU A 99 7.13 6.75 4.43
CA LEU A 99 6.71 7.80 5.37
C LEU A 99 6.77 7.31 6.82
N THR A 100 6.44 6.06 7.08
CA THR A 100 6.56 5.46 8.42
C THR A 100 8.02 5.43 8.87
N ALA A 101 8.94 5.10 7.98
CA ALA A 101 10.37 5.11 8.27
C ALA A 101 10.93 6.54 8.47
N ALA A 102 10.26 7.55 7.95
CA ALA A 102 10.66 8.97 8.05
C ALA A 102 10.16 9.67 9.33
N LYS A 103 9.41 8.99 10.15
CA LYS A 103 8.90 9.55 11.44
C LYS A 103 9.95 9.67 12.51
#